data_b4efee9d74315b84117814e0a4fd6b45
#
_entry.id   b4efee9d74315b84117814e0a4fd6b45
#
_cell.length_a   1.000
_cell.length_b   1.000
_cell.length_c   1.000
_cell.angle_alpha   90.00
_cell.angle_beta   90.00
_cell.angle_gamma   90.00
#
_symmetry.space_group_name_H-M   'P 1'
#
loop_
_entity.id
_entity.type
_entity.pdbx_description
1 polymer ?
#
loop_
_entity_poly.entity_id
_entity_poly.type
_entity_poly.pdbx_seq_one_letter_code
_entity_poly.pdbx_strand_id
1 'polypeptide(L)'
;FGEGKVAKPQGDYWLGGYEKLFDDPTGTLTSAVFEVTHPFAAFRIGGGSHAETRVEVVRADSRQVVFKISGQDSETMRPTVVDLRAHSGKSVFIRVIDDHNGGWGHVNFDDFRFYAKRPRFANAVQPPVSQVFEKLLLEGATAEAAARAMTLPPGFRAIAAAAEPDVMQPVAFTLDHRGRMWVAEAHSYPRRQPEGR
;
A
#
# COMPACT_ATOMS: atom_id res chain seq x y z
N PHE A 1 24.62 15.42 3.34
CA PHE A 1 24.36 14.28 4.18
C PHE A 1 25.08 14.46 5.47
N GLY A 2 24.35 14.79 6.49
CA GLY A 2 24.92 14.73 7.81
C GLY A 2 25.52 13.34 7.99
N GLU A 3 26.78 13.24 8.21
CA GLU A 3 27.53 12.02 8.53
C GLU A 3 27.06 10.70 7.91
N GLY A 4 26.54 10.79 6.77
CA GLY A 4 26.47 9.99 5.53
C GLY A 4 26.18 8.52 5.58
N LYS A 5 25.87 7.93 6.67
CA LYS A 5 25.88 6.45 6.73
C LYS A 5 24.55 5.85 7.14
N VAL A 6 23.59 6.71 7.39
CA VAL A 6 22.31 6.29 7.97
C VAL A 6 21.36 5.74 6.92
N ALA A 7 21.42 6.22 5.66
CA ALA A 7 20.50 5.82 4.58
C ALA A 7 20.62 4.35 4.18
N LYS A 8 21.79 3.72 4.36
CA LYS A 8 22.07 2.33 3.99
C LYS A 8 21.66 1.98 2.56
N PRO A 9 22.20 2.69 1.56
CA PRO A 9 21.90 2.42 0.16
C PRO A 9 22.41 1.05 -0.27
N GLN A 10 21.92 0.58 -1.42
CA GLN A 10 22.51 -0.54 -2.14
C GLN A 10 23.55 0.01 -3.14
N GLY A 11 24.84 -0.20 -2.85
CA GLY A 11 25.93 0.39 -3.63
C GLY A 11 26.22 1.83 -3.22
N ASP A 12 26.70 2.65 -4.18
CA ASP A 12 27.27 3.97 -3.91
C ASP A 12 26.30 5.14 -4.14
N TYR A 13 25.15 4.89 -4.78
CA TYR A 13 24.22 5.91 -5.21
C TYR A 13 22.79 5.57 -4.81
N TRP A 14 22.02 6.58 -4.48
CA TRP A 14 20.57 6.50 -4.26
C TRP A 14 19.91 7.85 -4.61
N LEU A 15 18.61 7.86 -4.73
CA LEU A 15 17.83 9.08 -4.85
C LEU A 15 17.49 9.57 -3.44
N GLY A 16 17.92 10.78 -3.09
CA GLY A 16 17.62 11.44 -1.83
C GLY A 16 17.11 12.86 -2.04
N GLY A 17 16.12 13.24 -1.26
CA GLY A 17 15.50 14.57 -1.30
C GLY A 17 16.12 15.59 -0.37
N TYR A 18 16.89 15.16 0.64
CA TYR A 18 17.35 15.98 1.76
C TYR A 18 18.71 16.67 1.56
N GLU A 19 19.61 16.10 0.75
CA GLU A 19 21.07 16.32 0.80
C GLU A 19 21.58 17.73 0.53
N LYS A 20 20.82 18.57 -0.16
CA LYS A 20 21.32 19.91 -0.54
C LYS A 20 20.55 21.04 0.09
N LEU A 21 19.24 20.91 0.20
CA LEU A 21 18.35 21.99 0.60
C LEU A 21 17.44 21.59 1.77
N PHE A 22 17.75 20.48 2.44
CA PHE A 22 16.98 19.92 3.55
C PHE A 22 15.54 19.57 3.15
N ASP A 23 14.56 19.83 4.01
CA ASP A 23 13.15 19.54 3.80
C ASP A 23 12.38 20.65 3.03
N ASP A 24 13.06 21.73 2.59
CA ASP A 24 12.38 22.85 1.93
C ASP A 24 11.91 22.58 0.50
N PRO A 25 12.67 21.83 -0.37
CA PRO A 25 12.26 21.61 -1.75
C PRO A 25 11.12 20.62 -1.86
N THR A 26 10.18 20.91 -2.75
CA THR A 26 9.18 19.95 -3.17
C THR A 26 9.35 19.61 -4.65
N GLY A 27 8.92 18.40 -5.04
CA GLY A 27 9.00 17.99 -6.43
C GLY A 27 8.56 16.57 -6.69
N THR A 28 8.58 16.20 -7.96
CA THR A 28 8.22 14.85 -8.39
C THR A 28 9.24 14.34 -9.41
N LEU A 29 9.78 13.15 -9.19
CA LEU A 29 10.56 12.41 -10.17
C LEU A 29 9.74 11.27 -10.72
N THR A 30 9.81 11.08 -12.05
CA THR A 30 9.09 10.01 -12.75
C THR A 30 10.09 9.21 -13.58
N SER A 31 10.09 7.88 -13.43
CA SER A 31 10.93 7.00 -14.23
C SER A 31 10.45 6.91 -15.67
N ALA A 32 11.27 6.36 -16.55
CA ALA A 32 10.81 5.83 -17.82
C ALA A 32 9.73 4.75 -17.57
N VAL A 33 8.87 4.54 -18.56
CA VAL A 33 7.88 3.45 -18.56
C VAL A 33 8.59 2.12 -18.79
N PHE A 34 8.22 1.09 -18.05
CA PHE A 34 8.75 -0.27 -18.19
C PHE A 34 7.65 -1.32 -18.02
N GLU A 35 7.88 -2.53 -18.52
CA GLU A 35 6.95 -3.64 -18.42
C GLU A 35 7.10 -4.39 -17.08
N VAL A 36 5.99 -4.83 -16.51
CA VAL A 36 5.95 -5.73 -15.34
C VAL A 36 6.28 -7.15 -15.82
N THR A 37 7.55 -7.53 -15.69
CA THR A 37 8.07 -8.82 -16.15
C THR A 37 7.96 -9.94 -15.11
N HIS A 38 7.73 -9.60 -13.85
CA HIS A 38 7.68 -10.56 -12.74
C HIS A 38 6.54 -10.23 -11.77
N PRO A 39 6.02 -11.24 -11.04
CA PRO A 39 4.86 -11.08 -10.16
C PRO A 39 5.11 -10.21 -8.92
N PHE A 40 6.36 -9.98 -8.57
CA PHE A 40 6.74 -9.14 -7.42
C PHE A 40 7.86 -8.19 -7.80
N ALA A 41 7.89 -7.06 -7.11
CA ALA A 41 9.06 -6.18 -7.08
C ALA A 41 9.37 -5.82 -5.62
N ALA A 42 10.55 -5.28 -5.40
CA ALA A 42 10.92 -4.66 -4.13
C ALA A 42 11.82 -3.46 -4.41
N PHE A 43 11.81 -2.51 -3.49
CA PHE A 43 12.72 -1.37 -3.48
C PHE A 43 12.97 -0.93 -2.03
N ARG A 44 13.93 -0.03 -1.83
CA ARG A 44 14.23 0.56 -0.53
C ARG A 44 13.62 1.95 -0.44
N ILE A 45 13.04 2.26 0.72
CA ILE A 45 12.44 3.57 1.01
C ILE A 45 12.85 4.07 2.39
N GLY A 46 13.13 5.35 2.51
CA GLY A 46 13.36 6.12 3.73
C GLY A 46 12.75 7.52 3.59
N GLY A 47 13.01 8.38 4.56
CA GLY A 47 12.46 9.72 4.63
C GLY A 47 11.14 9.78 5.40
N GLY A 48 10.31 10.76 5.08
CA GLY A 48 9.09 11.09 5.82
C GLY A 48 7.97 10.08 5.74
N SER A 49 7.14 10.07 6.79
CA SER A 49 5.94 9.23 6.88
C SER A 49 4.67 9.91 6.33
N HIS A 50 4.79 11.17 5.87
CA HIS A 50 3.66 11.94 5.35
C HIS A 50 3.06 11.32 4.09
N ALA A 51 1.76 11.51 3.88
CA ALA A 51 1.10 11.05 2.65
C ALA A 51 1.63 11.78 1.40
N GLU A 52 2.15 12.97 1.59
CA GLU A 52 2.73 13.86 0.58
C GLU A 52 4.17 13.46 0.20
N THR A 53 4.88 12.70 1.06
CA THR A 53 6.23 12.16 0.79
C THR A 53 6.14 10.67 0.52
N ARG A 54 6.12 10.24 -0.74
CA ARG A 54 5.84 8.84 -1.08
C ARG A 54 6.45 8.38 -2.39
N VAL A 55 6.54 7.07 -2.53
CA VAL A 55 6.84 6.39 -3.80
C VAL A 55 5.58 5.68 -4.29
N GLU A 56 5.28 5.83 -5.57
CA GLU A 56 4.16 5.19 -6.23
C GLU A 56 4.63 4.33 -7.41
N VAL A 57 3.96 3.20 -7.62
CA VAL A 57 4.00 2.46 -8.89
C VAL A 57 2.69 2.73 -9.61
N VAL A 58 2.76 3.24 -10.83
CA VAL A 58 1.59 3.76 -11.55
C VAL A 58 1.47 3.08 -12.91
N ARG A 59 0.28 2.66 -13.29
CA ARG A 59 0.01 2.13 -14.62
C ARG A 59 0.16 3.22 -15.69
N ALA A 60 0.87 2.91 -16.76
CA ALA A 60 1.14 3.87 -17.83
C ALA A 60 -0.12 4.19 -18.65
N ASP A 61 -0.99 3.21 -18.87
CA ASP A 61 -2.21 3.32 -19.68
C ASP A 61 -3.35 4.06 -18.96
N SER A 62 -3.64 3.69 -17.73
CA SER A 62 -4.79 4.20 -16.96
C SER A 62 -4.44 5.29 -15.96
N ARG A 63 -3.15 5.51 -15.70
CA ARG A 63 -2.66 6.39 -14.63
C ARG A 63 -3.06 5.95 -13.22
N GLN A 64 -3.58 4.73 -13.08
CA GLN A 64 -3.94 4.15 -11.79
C GLN A 64 -2.70 3.89 -10.94
N VAL A 65 -2.73 4.35 -9.69
CA VAL A 65 -1.72 4.01 -8.69
C VAL A 65 -1.97 2.58 -8.22
N VAL A 66 -1.06 1.65 -8.52
CA VAL A 66 -1.17 0.24 -8.13
C VAL A 66 -0.47 -0.09 -6.83
N PHE A 67 0.43 0.78 -6.41
CA PHE A 67 1.12 0.70 -5.12
C PHE A 67 1.61 2.08 -4.71
N LYS A 68 1.51 2.41 -3.43
CA LYS A 68 2.10 3.61 -2.85
C LYS A 68 2.60 3.33 -1.43
N ILE A 69 3.67 3.99 -1.02
CA ILE A 69 4.23 3.88 0.32
C ILE A 69 5.06 5.12 0.65
N SER A 70 5.01 5.55 1.91
CA SER A 70 5.85 6.59 2.49
C SER A 70 6.97 5.98 3.33
N GLY A 71 7.96 6.77 3.71
CA GLY A 71 8.98 6.41 4.70
C GLY A 71 8.40 6.23 6.10
N GLN A 72 9.26 6.23 7.10
CA GLN A 72 8.89 6.05 8.51
C GLN A 72 9.65 7.01 9.41
N ASP A 73 9.80 8.28 8.98
CA ASP A 73 10.58 9.31 9.67
C ASP A 73 11.99 8.82 10.02
N SER A 74 12.64 8.25 9.02
CA SER A 74 13.96 7.62 9.15
C SER A 74 14.76 7.76 7.86
N GLU A 75 16.01 8.21 8.00
CA GLU A 75 16.97 8.20 6.90
C GLU A 75 17.30 6.79 6.43
N THR A 76 17.30 5.82 7.36
CA THR A 76 17.63 4.44 7.02
C THR A 76 16.56 3.85 6.11
N MET A 77 16.91 3.65 4.85
CA MET A 77 16.05 2.99 3.88
C MET A 77 15.81 1.54 4.25
N ARG A 78 14.56 1.13 4.22
CA ARG A 78 14.12 -0.24 4.45
C ARG A 78 13.47 -0.80 3.19
N PRO A 79 13.60 -2.09 2.94
CA PRO A 79 12.95 -2.72 1.81
C PRO A 79 11.43 -2.72 1.97
N THR A 80 10.73 -2.57 0.85
CA THR A 80 9.29 -2.82 0.73
C THR A 80 9.02 -3.76 -0.43
N VAL A 81 7.94 -4.54 -0.35
CA VAL A 81 7.57 -5.52 -1.37
C VAL A 81 6.29 -5.10 -2.06
N VAL A 82 6.34 -5.04 -3.38
CA VAL A 82 5.21 -4.70 -4.24
C VAL A 82 4.66 -5.98 -4.87
N ASP A 83 3.37 -6.22 -4.69
CA ASP A 83 2.65 -7.30 -5.37
C ASP A 83 2.14 -6.81 -6.73
N LEU A 84 2.69 -7.36 -7.79
CA LEU A 84 2.38 -6.98 -9.17
C LEU A 84 1.68 -8.11 -9.95
N ARG A 85 1.21 -9.16 -9.28
CA ARG A 85 0.59 -10.34 -9.94
C ARG A 85 -0.58 -9.96 -10.83
N ALA A 86 -1.41 -9.01 -10.40
CA ALA A 86 -2.55 -8.52 -11.18
C ALA A 86 -2.15 -7.62 -12.36
N HIS A 87 -0.87 -7.27 -12.48
CA HIS A 87 -0.37 -6.30 -13.45
C HIS A 87 0.69 -6.90 -14.39
N SER A 88 0.84 -8.23 -14.42
CA SER A 88 1.81 -8.92 -15.31
C SER A 88 1.62 -8.52 -16.77
N GLY A 89 2.71 -8.20 -17.45
CA GLY A 89 2.71 -7.74 -18.85
C GLY A 89 2.14 -6.33 -19.06
N LYS A 90 1.79 -5.63 -17.99
CA LYS A 90 1.34 -4.23 -18.10
C LYS A 90 2.53 -3.27 -17.99
N SER A 91 2.40 -2.12 -18.64
CA SER A 91 3.38 -1.05 -18.54
C SER A 91 3.11 -0.18 -17.32
N VAL A 92 4.15 0.07 -16.54
CA VAL A 92 4.14 0.92 -15.35
C VAL A 92 5.31 1.90 -15.34
N PHE A 93 5.25 2.89 -14.47
CA PHE A 93 6.37 3.74 -14.11
C PHE A 93 6.40 3.98 -12.60
N ILE A 94 7.55 4.36 -12.08
CA ILE A 94 7.73 4.77 -10.68
C ILE A 94 7.61 6.28 -10.62
N ARG A 95 6.92 6.77 -9.61
CA ARG A 95 6.83 8.19 -9.26
C ARG A 95 7.27 8.37 -7.82
N VAL A 96 8.30 9.18 -7.61
CA VAL A 96 8.77 9.61 -6.29
C VAL A 96 8.25 11.01 -6.10
N ILE A 97 7.45 11.21 -5.08
CA ILE A 97 6.75 12.45 -4.79
C ILE A 97 7.25 12.98 -3.45
N ASP A 98 7.64 14.22 -3.47
CA ASP A 98 7.99 15.03 -2.33
C ASP A 98 7.19 16.33 -2.43
N ASP A 99 6.09 16.41 -1.69
CA ASP A 99 5.16 17.55 -1.69
C ASP A 99 4.88 18.01 -0.26
N HIS A 100 5.91 17.91 0.61
CA HIS A 100 5.85 18.36 1.99
C HIS A 100 7.14 19.13 2.34
N ASN A 101 7.01 20.38 2.78
CA ASN A 101 8.13 21.27 3.12
C ASN A 101 8.35 21.47 4.63
N GLY A 102 7.83 20.55 5.46
CA GLY A 102 8.04 20.52 6.89
C GLY A 102 9.03 19.45 7.31
N GLY A 103 9.23 19.29 8.60
CA GLY A 103 10.13 18.25 9.12
C GLY A 103 9.80 16.86 8.57
N TRP A 104 10.80 16.12 8.12
CA TRP A 104 10.67 14.88 7.35
C TRP A 104 10.01 15.04 5.98
N GLY A 105 10.09 16.23 5.39
CA GLY A 105 9.60 16.56 4.05
C GLY A 105 10.53 16.08 2.96
N HIS A 106 10.95 14.81 2.94
CA HIS A 106 11.79 14.25 1.89
C HIS A 106 11.57 12.75 1.71
N VAL A 107 12.02 12.23 0.57
CA VAL A 107 11.95 10.81 0.23
C VAL A 107 13.33 10.30 -0.17
N ASN A 108 13.73 9.17 0.40
CA ASN A 108 14.88 8.40 -0.04
C ASN A 108 14.39 7.14 -0.76
N PHE A 109 14.93 6.87 -1.96
CA PHE A 109 14.53 5.73 -2.78
C PHE A 109 15.75 5.06 -3.42
N ASP A 110 15.73 3.71 -3.42
CA ASP A 110 16.85 2.93 -3.98
C ASP A 110 16.43 1.49 -4.33
N ASP A 111 17.25 0.82 -5.14
CA ASP A 111 17.32 -0.63 -5.35
C ASP A 111 16.00 -1.26 -5.80
N PHE A 112 15.34 -0.70 -6.83
CA PHE A 112 14.16 -1.33 -7.43
C PHE A 112 14.56 -2.58 -8.22
N ARG A 113 13.97 -3.73 -7.85
CA ARG A 113 14.22 -5.03 -8.51
C ARG A 113 12.94 -5.85 -8.65
N PHE A 114 12.87 -6.62 -9.72
CA PHE A 114 11.84 -7.64 -9.92
C PHE A 114 12.21 -9.00 -9.30
N TYR A 115 11.19 -9.76 -8.89
CA TYR A 115 11.34 -11.07 -8.28
C TYR A 115 10.29 -12.06 -8.81
N ALA A 116 10.74 -13.26 -9.19
CA ALA A 116 9.86 -14.35 -9.60
C ALA A 116 9.04 -14.95 -8.43
N LYS A 117 9.56 -14.84 -7.21
CA LYS A 117 8.89 -15.26 -5.96
C LYS A 117 8.88 -14.09 -4.98
N ARG A 118 7.86 -14.04 -4.12
CA ARG A 118 7.77 -12.98 -3.10
C ARG A 118 9.03 -12.97 -2.22
N PRO A 119 9.85 -11.92 -2.27
CA PRO A 119 11.03 -11.82 -1.42
C PRO A 119 10.62 -11.62 0.04
N ARG A 120 11.49 -12.05 0.96
CA ARG A 120 11.31 -11.87 2.41
C ARG A 120 12.48 -11.05 2.94
N PHE A 121 12.17 -9.96 3.61
CA PHE A 121 13.15 -9.10 4.27
C PHE A 121 12.78 -8.94 5.74
N ALA A 122 13.75 -9.08 6.63
CA ALA A 122 13.53 -9.02 8.08
C ALA A 122 12.92 -7.68 8.54
N ASN A 123 13.26 -6.58 7.86
CA ASN A 123 12.89 -5.21 8.23
C ASN A 123 12.03 -4.53 7.15
N ALA A 124 11.20 -5.29 6.43
CA ALA A 124 10.37 -4.74 5.38
C ALA A 124 9.34 -3.75 5.94
N VAL A 125 9.23 -2.58 5.30
CA VAL A 125 8.13 -1.66 5.52
C VAL A 125 6.89 -2.25 4.83
N GLN A 126 5.79 -2.30 5.54
CA GLN A 126 4.51 -2.73 5.00
C GLN A 126 3.66 -1.50 4.67
N PRO A 127 2.93 -1.50 3.55
CA PRO A 127 1.96 -0.45 3.29
C PRO A 127 0.92 -0.44 4.43
N PRO A 128 0.37 0.74 4.79
CA PRO A 128 -0.71 0.83 5.77
C PRO A 128 -1.86 -0.11 5.41
N VAL A 129 -2.45 -0.75 6.40
CA VAL A 129 -3.57 -1.71 6.21
C VAL A 129 -4.73 -1.08 5.44
N SER A 130 -4.94 0.25 5.60
CA SER A 130 -5.93 1.01 4.85
C SER A 130 -5.75 0.95 3.32
N GLN A 131 -4.52 0.86 2.82
CA GLN A 131 -4.26 0.78 1.38
C GLN A 131 -4.63 -0.58 0.79
N VAL A 132 -4.49 -1.64 1.58
CA VAL A 132 -4.94 -2.98 1.17
C VAL A 132 -6.47 -3.01 1.09
N PHE A 133 -7.14 -2.34 2.04
CA PHE A 133 -8.60 -2.21 2.06
C PHE A 133 -9.13 -1.37 0.89
N GLU A 134 -8.50 -0.21 0.64
CA GLU A 134 -8.88 0.69 -0.45
C GLU A 134 -8.72 0.02 -1.82
N LYS A 135 -7.66 -0.78 -1.99
CA LYS A 135 -7.45 -1.57 -3.22
C LYS A 135 -8.55 -2.61 -3.43
N LEU A 136 -8.97 -3.31 -2.37
CA LEU A 136 -10.06 -4.31 -2.44
C LEU A 136 -11.41 -3.65 -2.77
N LEU A 137 -11.67 -2.45 -2.24
CA LEU A 137 -12.89 -1.69 -2.50
C LEU A 137 -12.94 -1.09 -3.91
N LEU A 138 -11.82 -0.58 -4.42
CA LEU A 138 -11.74 0.06 -5.74
C LEU A 138 -11.73 -0.93 -6.91
N GLU A 139 -11.26 -2.15 -6.70
CA GLU A 139 -11.19 -3.19 -7.75
C GLU A 139 -12.47 -4.03 -7.84
N GLY A 140 -13.48 -3.79 -6.99
CA GLY A 140 -14.74 -4.52 -7.02
C GLY A 140 -14.56 -6.03 -6.82
N ALA A 141 -13.64 -6.41 -5.93
CA ALA A 141 -13.40 -7.82 -5.64
C ALA A 141 -14.66 -8.48 -5.09
N THR A 142 -15.05 -9.64 -5.64
CA THR A 142 -16.12 -10.43 -5.03
C THR A 142 -15.71 -10.90 -3.63
N ALA A 143 -16.70 -11.21 -2.79
CA ALA A 143 -16.46 -11.69 -1.43
C ALA A 143 -15.54 -12.92 -1.41
N GLU A 144 -15.68 -13.83 -2.38
CA GLU A 144 -14.82 -15.01 -2.55
C GLU A 144 -13.39 -14.63 -2.94
N ALA A 145 -13.22 -13.63 -3.80
CA ALA A 145 -11.90 -13.13 -4.18
C ALA A 145 -11.20 -12.46 -2.98
N ALA A 146 -11.95 -11.67 -2.19
CA ALA A 146 -11.46 -11.06 -0.97
C ALA A 146 -11.05 -12.12 0.07
N ALA A 147 -11.88 -13.14 0.29
CA ALA A 147 -11.57 -14.24 1.21
C ALA A 147 -10.30 -15.00 0.79
N ARG A 148 -10.12 -15.27 -0.49
CA ARG A 148 -8.90 -15.92 -1.03
C ARG A 148 -7.64 -15.05 -0.91
N ALA A 149 -7.79 -13.73 -0.88
CA ALA A 149 -6.67 -12.79 -0.76
C ALA A 149 -6.18 -12.61 0.68
N MET A 150 -6.92 -13.09 1.68
CA MET A 150 -6.54 -12.95 3.09
C MET A 150 -5.27 -13.75 3.41
N THR A 151 -4.38 -13.14 4.19
CA THR A 151 -3.22 -13.83 4.76
C THR A 151 -3.61 -14.42 6.10
N LEU A 152 -3.61 -15.75 6.19
CA LEU A 152 -4.05 -16.49 7.37
C LEU A 152 -2.92 -17.38 7.91
N PRO A 153 -2.95 -17.72 9.21
CA PRO A 153 -2.05 -18.73 9.78
C PRO A 153 -2.22 -20.08 9.08
N PRO A 154 -1.18 -20.95 9.11
CA PRO A 154 -1.27 -22.29 8.58
C PRO A 154 -2.45 -23.08 9.18
N GLY A 155 -3.21 -23.78 8.33
CA GLY A 155 -4.37 -24.57 8.75
C GLY A 155 -5.71 -23.81 8.79
N PHE A 156 -5.70 -22.49 8.60
CA PHE A 156 -6.90 -21.66 8.51
C PHE A 156 -7.23 -21.33 7.05
N ARG A 157 -8.53 -21.16 6.78
CA ARG A 157 -9.04 -20.62 5.52
C ARG A 157 -10.16 -19.62 5.78
N ALA A 158 -10.22 -18.54 5.00
CA ALA A 158 -11.38 -17.66 4.97
C ALA A 158 -12.44 -18.20 3.99
N ILE A 159 -13.70 -18.07 4.36
CA ILE A 159 -14.86 -18.38 3.53
C ILE A 159 -15.77 -17.16 3.60
N ALA A 160 -16.26 -16.69 2.44
CA ALA A 160 -17.31 -15.69 2.40
C ALA A 160 -18.62 -16.34 2.87
N ALA A 161 -19.12 -15.90 4.01
CA ALA A 161 -20.38 -16.41 4.56
C ALA A 161 -21.59 -15.63 4.02
N ALA A 162 -21.44 -14.31 3.83
CA ALA A 162 -22.42 -13.41 3.24
C ALA A 162 -21.70 -12.17 2.71
N ALA A 163 -22.28 -11.48 1.75
CA ALA A 163 -21.76 -10.24 1.16
C ALA A 163 -22.91 -9.42 0.57
N GLU A 164 -22.61 -8.22 0.10
CA GLU A 164 -23.58 -7.43 -0.66
C GLU A 164 -24.02 -8.19 -1.94
N PRO A 165 -25.31 -8.16 -2.28
CA PRO A 165 -26.39 -7.33 -1.67
C PRO A 165 -27.10 -7.99 -0.48
N ASP A 166 -26.78 -9.24 -0.10
CA ASP A 166 -27.52 -10.01 0.93
C ASP A 166 -27.28 -9.45 2.35
N VAL A 167 -26.11 -8.88 2.61
CA VAL A 167 -25.74 -8.23 3.87
C VAL A 167 -25.09 -6.89 3.58
N MET A 168 -25.64 -5.80 4.11
CA MET A 168 -25.17 -4.43 3.89
C MET A 168 -24.78 -3.76 5.22
N GLN A 169 -23.60 -3.13 5.25
CA GLN A 169 -23.13 -2.38 6.42
C GLN A 169 -23.29 -3.11 7.77
N PRO A 170 -22.76 -4.36 7.90
CA PRO A 170 -22.90 -5.11 9.14
C PRO A 170 -22.10 -4.45 10.27
N VAL A 171 -22.75 -4.25 11.43
CA VAL A 171 -22.15 -3.66 12.64
C VAL A 171 -21.94 -4.68 13.75
N ALA A 172 -22.69 -5.77 13.74
CA ALA A 172 -22.55 -6.88 14.68
C ALA A 172 -23.13 -8.15 14.09
N PHE A 173 -22.69 -9.31 14.57
CA PHE A 173 -23.33 -10.59 14.28
C PHE A 173 -23.25 -11.53 15.48
N THR A 174 -24.13 -12.52 15.51
CA THR A 174 -24.12 -13.63 16.45
C THR A 174 -24.59 -14.91 15.78
N LEU A 175 -24.23 -16.05 16.36
CA LEU A 175 -24.70 -17.36 15.92
C LEU A 175 -25.70 -17.92 16.95
N ASP A 176 -26.79 -18.48 16.48
CA ASP A 176 -27.72 -19.20 17.36
C ASP A 176 -27.32 -20.67 17.53
N HIS A 177 -28.06 -21.38 18.40
CA HIS A 177 -27.83 -22.80 18.70
C HIS A 177 -28.00 -23.76 17.49
N ARG A 178 -28.55 -23.26 16.38
CA ARG A 178 -28.71 -23.99 15.12
C ARG A 178 -27.65 -23.60 14.09
N GLY A 179 -26.64 -22.78 14.47
CA GLY A 179 -25.60 -22.29 13.58
C GLY A 179 -26.05 -21.23 12.57
N ARG A 180 -27.23 -20.61 12.77
CA ARG A 180 -27.68 -19.51 11.91
C ARG A 180 -27.02 -18.22 12.35
N MET A 181 -26.56 -17.43 11.39
CA MET A 181 -25.96 -16.11 11.62
C MET A 181 -27.09 -15.06 11.65
N TRP A 182 -27.10 -14.28 12.71
CA TRP A 182 -27.94 -13.10 12.85
C TRP A 182 -27.04 -11.88 12.70
N VAL A 183 -27.38 -10.99 11.78
CA VAL A 183 -26.57 -9.81 11.45
C VAL A 183 -27.35 -8.54 11.75
N ALA A 184 -26.76 -7.62 12.49
CA ALA A 184 -27.30 -6.27 12.65
C ALA A 184 -26.66 -5.35 11.60
N GLU A 185 -27.48 -4.66 10.84
CA GLU A 185 -27.07 -3.76 9.76
C GLU A 185 -27.35 -2.30 10.13
N ALA A 186 -26.46 -1.40 9.78
CA ALA A 186 -26.56 0.03 10.11
C ALA A 186 -26.71 0.89 8.84
N HIS A 187 -27.79 0.72 8.10
CA HIS A 187 -28.07 1.40 6.84
C HIS A 187 -28.03 2.93 6.89
N SER A 188 -28.13 3.52 8.08
CA SER A 188 -28.10 4.97 8.27
C SER A 188 -26.78 5.52 8.81
N TYR A 189 -25.84 4.66 9.22
CA TYR A 189 -24.54 5.12 9.70
C TYR A 189 -23.71 5.75 8.57
N PRO A 190 -23.02 6.88 8.78
CA PRO A 190 -22.87 7.64 10.04
C PRO A 190 -23.93 8.73 10.28
N ARG A 191 -25.02 8.74 9.55
CA ARG A 191 -26.08 9.75 9.68
C ARG A 191 -27.07 9.37 10.78
N ARG A 192 -27.30 10.29 11.72
CA ARG A 192 -28.33 10.12 12.72
C ARG A 192 -29.72 10.15 12.05
N GLN A 193 -30.55 9.13 12.30
CA GLN A 193 -31.93 9.14 11.84
C GLN A 193 -32.70 10.31 12.52
N PRO A 194 -33.57 11.00 11.76
CA PRO A 194 -34.50 11.94 12.38
C PRO A 194 -35.37 11.23 13.43
N GLU A 195 -35.55 11.85 14.58
CA GLU A 195 -36.45 11.32 15.62
C GLU A 195 -37.84 11.13 15.04
N GLY A 196 -38.39 9.89 15.12
CA GLY A 196 -39.75 9.58 14.74
C GLY A 196 -39.96 8.71 13.50
N ARG A 197 -38.98 7.96 13.06
CA ARG A 197 -39.16 6.89 12.06
C ARG A 197 -38.63 5.57 12.54
#